data_c60accfca3db1962e3577e0de841cc8f
#
_entry.id   c60accfca3db1962e3577e0de841cc8f
#
_cell.length_a   1.000
_cell.length_b   1.000
_cell.length_c   1.000
_cell.angle_alpha   90.00
_cell.angle_beta   90.00
_cell.angle_gamma   90.00
#
_symmetry.space_group_name_H-M   'P 1'
#
loop_
_entity.id
_entity.type
_entity.pdbx_description
1 polymer ?
#
loop_
_entity_poly.entity_id
_entity_poly.type
_entity_poly.pdbx_seq_one_letter_code
_entity_poly.pdbx_strand_id
1 'polypeptide(L)'
;MKIKHIFVIILTLCVVLAGCTNEKGQNKEQNEKQPTKGDKQELQVSAAASLTEVSKALGNEFKKDHPNVEIKFNYGGSGALRQQIEAGAPADVMMSANTKDIDLLKKKNKAHDTYNYAKNQLVLIGDKNKSYTSVKDLNQN
;
A
#
# COMPACT_ATOMS: atom_id res chain seq x y z
N MET A 1 48.14 -17.84 -24.21
CA MET A 1 47.81 -19.26 -24.04
C MET A 1 46.83 -19.55 -22.89
N LYS A 2 46.01 -18.58 -22.46
CA LYS A 2 45.06 -18.75 -21.34
C LYS A 2 43.57 -18.62 -21.70
N ILE A 3 43.24 -18.05 -22.86
CA ILE A 3 41.82 -17.84 -23.27
C ILE A 3 41.22 -19.10 -23.91
N LYS A 4 42.03 -19.94 -24.60
CA LYS A 4 41.55 -21.21 -25.21
C LYS A 4 41.06 -22.24 -24.17
N HIS A 5 41.66 -22.27 -22.98
CA HIS A 5 41.27 -23.21 -21.94
C HIS A 5 39.96 -22.82 -21.21
N ILE A 6 39.67 -21.50 -21.14
CA ILE A 6 38.42 -20.98 -20.57
C ILE A 6 37.22 -21.33 -21.47
N PHE A 7 37.39 -21.25 -22.80
CA PHE A 7 36.34 -21.63 -23.75
C PHE A 7 36.00 -23.12 -23.72
N VAL A 8 37.01 -23.98 -23.49
CA VAL A 8 36.79 -25.46 -23.37
C VAL A 8 36.04 -25.79 -22.10
N ILE A 9 36.33 -25.11 -21.00
CA ILE A 9 35.66 -25.36 -19.71
C ILE A 9 34.19 -24.89 -19.75
N ILE A 10 33.88 -23.78 -20.43
CA ILE A 10 32.49 -23.30 -20.60
C ILE A 10 31.69 -24.22 -21.55
N LEU A 11 32.32 -24.78 -22.54
CA LEU A 11 31.67 -25.69 -23.49
C LEU A 11 31.37 -27.08 -22.86
N THR A 12 32.20 -27.55 -21.94
CA THR A 12 31.94 -28.82 -21.20
C THR A 12 30.88 -28.69 -20.12
N LEU A 13 30.64 -27.49 -19.57
CA LEU A 13 29.61 -27.30 -18.56
C LEU A 13 28.18 -27.22 -19.15
N CYS A 14 28.03 -26.91 -20.45
CA CYS A 14 26.74 -26.86 -21.13
C CYS A 14 26.17 -28.24 -21.54
N VAL A 15 26.95 -29.33 -21.50
CA VAL A 15 26.50 -30.67 -21.97
C VAL A 15 25.81 -31.50 -20.89
N VAL A 16 25.86 -31.09 -19.60
CA VAL A 16 25.30 -31.87 -18.48
C VAL A 16 23.85 -31.52 -18.16
N LEU A 17 23.23 -30.53 -18.86
CA LEU A 17 21.85 -30.08 -18.62
C LEU A 17 20.82 -30.57 -19.65
N ALA A 18 21.21 -31.51 -20.53
CA ALA A 18 20.32 -32.09 -21.53
C ALA A 18 20.01 -33.56 -21.22
N GLY A 19 19.18 -33.76 -20.21
CA GLY A 19 18.75 -35.10 -19.88
C GLY A 19 17.60 -35.14 -18.90
N CYS A 20 16.38 -34.90 -19.37
CA CYS A 20 15.12 -35.54 -18.97
C CYS A 20 13.98 -34.94 -19.78
N THR A 21 13.83 -35.38 -21.02
CA THR A 21 12.55 -35.35 -21.70
C THR A 21 11.77 -36.58 -21.28
N ASN A 22 10.63 -36.38 -20.63
CA ASN A 22 9.56 -37.35 -20.71
C ASN A 22 8.27 -36.59 -21.10
N GLU A 23 7.82 -36.85 -22.31
CA GLU A 23 6.58 -36.39 -22.86
C GLU A 23 5.38 -36.88 -22.02
N LYS A 24 4.52 -35.97 -21.63
CA LYS A 24 3.06 -36.13 -21.81
C LYS A 24 2.43 -34.76 -21.66
N GLY A 25 1.79 -34.30 -22.75
CA GLY A 25 1.07 -33.07 -22.78
C GLY A 25 -0.04 -33.02 -21.76
N GLN A 26 -0.20 -31.83 -21.19
CA GLN A 26 -1.49 -31.36 -20.70
C GLN A 26 -1.40 -29.85 -20.41
N ASN A 27 -2.25 -29.12 -21.07
CA ASN A 27 -2.85 -27.84 -20.76
C ASN A 27 -2.15 -26.97 -19.70
N LYS A 28 -1.64 -25.84 -20.14
CA LYS A 28 -1.45 -24.66 -19.28
C LYS A 28 -2.81 -24.14 -18.87
N GLU A 29 -3.42 -24.70 -17.84
CA GLU A 29 -4.34 -23.97 -17.00
C GLU A 29 -3.52 -23.02 -16.16
N GLN A 30 -3.68 -21.73 -16.40
CA GLN A 30 -3.36 -20.68 -15.44
C GLN A 30 -4.22 -20.96 -14.21
N ASN A 31 -3.64 -21.65 -13.25
CA ASN A 31 -4.22 -21.81 -11.94
C ASN A 31 -4.03 -20.49 -11.20
N GLU A 32 -4.95 -19.54 -11.42
CA GLU A 32 -5.24 -18.51 -10.43
C GLU A 32 -5.60 -19.27 -9.16
N LYS A 33 -4.67 -19.34 -8.22
CA LYS A 33 -4.93 -19.84 -6.88
C LYS A 33 -5.98 -18.94 -6.26
N GLN A 34 -7.23 -19.33 -6.41
CA GLN A 34 -8.31 -18.82 -5.59
C GLN A 34 -7.93 -19.14 -4.13
N PRO A 35 -7.83 -18.16 -3.24
CA PRO A 35 -7.40 -18.39 -1.86
C PRO A 35 -8.35 -19.38 -1.21
N THR A 36 -7.82 -20.49 -0.75
CA THR A 36 -8.58 -21.48 0.00
C THR A 36 -8.97 -20.87 1.35
N LYS A 37 -10.18 -21.19 1.82
CA LYS A 37 -10.76 -20.73 3.09
C LYS A 37 -9.89 -21.16 4.26
N GLY A 38 -8.79 -20.44 4.52
CA GLY A 38 -7.80 -20.80 5.55
C GLY A 38 -6.44 -20.10 5.38
N ASP A 39 -6.10 -19.61 4.19
CA ASP A 39 -4.84 -18.90 3.98
C ASP A 39 -4.92 -17.50 4.59
N LYS A 40 -4.00 -17.18 5.50
CA LYS A 40 -3.86 -15.83 6.04
C LYS A 40 -3.45 -14.87 4.92
N GLN A 41 -4.26 -13.85 4.71
CA GLN A 41 -3.96 -12.76 3.77
C GLN A 41 -3.46 -11.57 4.57
N GLU A 42 -2.44 -10.88 4.06
CA GLU A 42 -1.93 -9.66 4.65
C GLU A 42 -2.42 -8.45 3.85
N LEU A 43 -2.93 -7.44 4.54
CA LEU A 43 -3.39 -6.18 3.96
C LEU A 43 -2.50 -5.05 4.47
N GLN A 44 -1.72 -4.43 3.57
CA GLN A 44 -0.83 -3.32 3.87
C GLN A 44 -1.58 -1.99 3.78
N VAL A 45 -1.78 -1.32 4.92
CA VAL A 45 -2.51 -0.05 4.99
C VAL A 45 -1.58 1.08 5.37
N SER A 46 -1.35 2.01 4.45
CA SER A 46 -0.65 3.27 4.71
C SER A 46 -1.65 4.33 5.15
N ALA A 47 -1.63 4.74 6.41
CA ALA A 47 -2.61 5.67 6.97
C ALA A 47 -1.97 6.94 7.52
N ALA A 48 -2.60 8.09 7.26
CA ALA A 48 -2.17 9.35 7.86
C ALA A 48 -2.16 9.26 9.39
N ALA A 49 -1.13 9.81 10.05
CA ALA A 49 -0.95 9.74 11.49
C ALA A 49 -2.17 10.29 12.28
N SER A 50 -2.85 11.30 11.74
CA SER A 50 -4.10 11.84 12.33
C SER A 50 -5.27 10.85 12.31
N LEU A 51 -5.17 9.76 11.55
CA LEU A 51 -6.20 8.72 11.42
C LEU A 51 -5.90 7.47 12.25
N THR A 52 -4.84 7.48 13.07
CA THR A 52 -4.37 6.29 13.81
C THR A 52 -5.50 5.61 14.60
N GLU A 53 -6.23 6.37 15.41
CA GLU A 53 -7.27 5.80 16.26
C GLU A 53 -8.45 5.25 15.44
N VAL A 54 -8.93 6.03 14.46
CA VAL A 54 -10.06 5.63 13.65
C VAL A 54 -9.72 4.45 12.73
N SER A 55 -8.52 4.40 12.19
CA SER A 55 -8.10 3.29 11.32
C SER A 55 -7.95 1.98 12.10
N LYS A 56 -7.45 2.03 13.35
CA LYS A 56 -7.43 0.85 14.22
C LYS A 56 -8.83 0.34 14.52
N ALA A 57 -9.77 1.25 14.84
CA ALA A 57 -11.16 0.90 15.09
C ALA A 57 -11.80 0.24 13.86
N LEU A 58 -11.62 0.84 12.67
CA LEU A 58 -12.09 0.27 11.40
C LEU A 58 -11.46 -1.10 11.13
N GLY A 59 -10.16 -1.26 11.37
CA GLY A 59 -9.48 -2.54 11.20
C GLY A 59 -10.03 -3.63 12.11
N ASN A 60 -10.41 -3.29 13.35
CA ASN A 60 -11.03 -4.23 14.28
C ASN A 60 -12.44 -4.65 13.81
N GLU A 61 -13.22 -3.72 13.27
CA GLU A 61 -14.54 -4.05 12.69
C GLU A 61 -14.36 -4.94 11.45
N PHE A 62 -13.46 -4.58 10.54
CA PHE A 62 -13.17 -5.35 9.35
C PHE A 62 -12.78 -6.81 9.66
N LYS A 63 -11.99 -7.03 10.71
CA LYS A 63 -11.59 -8.37 11.14
C LYS A 63 -12.74 -9.28 11.57
N LYS A 64 -13.88 -8.72 12.00
CA LYS A 64 -15.04 -9.53 12.37
C LYS A 64 -15.61 -10.28 11.17
N ASP A 65 -15.64 -9.62 10.01
CA ASP A 65 -16.16 -10.20 8.78
C ASP A 65 -15.06 -10.93 7.97
N HIS A 66 -13.79 -10.55 8.20
CA HIS A 66 -12.62 -11.08 7.50
C HIS A 66 -11.55 -11.61 8.46
N PRO A 67 -11.82 -12.67 9.24
CA PRO A 67 -10.93 -13.16 10.30
C PRO A 67 -9.58 -13.68 9.78
N ASN A 68 -9.50 -14.03 8.49
CA ASN A 68 -8.27 -14.53 7.86
C ASN A 68 -7.37 -13.40 7.33
N VAL A 69 -7.79 -12.12 7.43
CA VAL A 69 -7.00 -10.98 6.98
C VAL A 69 -6.23 -10.37 8.14
N GLU A 70 -4.91 -10.30 8.01
CA GLU A 70 -4.03 -9.59 8.93
C GLU A 70 -3.74 -8.19 8.37
N ILE A 71 -4.17 -7.14 9.09
CA ILE A 71 -3.94 -5.76 8.66
C ILE A 71 -2.62 -5.26 9.24
N LYS A 72 -1.72 -4.80 8.38
CA LYS A 72 -0.46 -4.15 8.73
C LYS A 72 -0.58 -2.65 8.47
N PHE A 73 -0.53 -1.85 9.52
CA PHE A 73 -0.58 -0.40 9.40
C PHE A 73 0.81 0.22 9.35
N ASN A 74 1.02 1.12 8.38
CA ASN A 74 2.15 2.04 8.30
C ASN A 74 1.61 3.46 8.51
N TYR A 75 2.01 4.13 9.59
CA TYR A 75 1.53 5.47 9.93
C TYR A 75 2.56 6.54 9.62
N GLY A 76 2.10 7.67 9.06
CA GLY A 76 2.97 8.80 8.72
C GLY A 76 2.21 10.01 8.20
N GLY A 77 2.93 11.06 7.83
CA GLY A 77 2.32 12.18 7.09
C GLY A 77 1.88 11.73 5.69
N SER A 78 0.69 12.16 5.23
CA SER A 78 0.15 11.73 3.93
C SER A 78 1.14 11.93 2.77
N GLY A 79 1.86 13.05 2.74
CA GLY A 79 2.88 13.31 1.72
C GLY A 79 4.08 12.36 1.77
N ALA A 80 4.53 11.99 2.97
CA ALA A 80 5.62 11.03 3.14
C ALA A 80 5.19 9.61 2.71
N LEU A 81 3.99 9.19 3.11
CA LEU A 81 3.41 7.90 2.70
C LEU A 81 3.26 7.82 1.17
N ARG A 82 2.75 8.91 0.55
CA ARG A 82 2.69 9.01 -0.91
C ARG A 82 4.06 8.80 -1.56
N GLN A 83 5.10 9.48 -1.06
CA GLN A 83 6.47 9.35 -1.59
C GLN A 83 6.99 7.91 -1.44
N GLN A 84 6.72 7.23 -0.32
CA GLN A 84 7.07 5.82 -0.13
C GLN A 84 6.38 4.92 -1.16
N ILE A 85 5.08 5.12 -1.41
CA ILE A 85 4.33 4.37 -2.44
C ILE A 85 4.88 4.64 -3.84
N GLU A 86 5.22 5.90 -4.14
CA GLU A 86 5.86 6.27 -5.41
C GLU A 86 7.22 5.58 -5.60
N ALA A 87 7.96 5.43 -4.51
CA ALA A 87 9.24 4.72 -4.48
C ALA A 87 9.11 3.18 -4.51
N GLY A 88 7.88 2.64 -4.50
CA GLY A 88 7.63 1.20 -4.60
C GLY A 88 7.37 0.50 -3.26
N ALA A 89 7.17 1.24 -2.16
CA ALA A 89 6.74 0.61 -0.91
C ALA A 89 5.37 -0.06 -1.09
N PRO A 90 5.18 -1.28 -0.56
CA PRO A 90 3.91 -1.98 -0.66
C PRO A 90 2.81 -1.25 0.09
N ALA A 91 1.67 -1.05 -0.56
CA ALA A 91 0.46 -0.49 0.04
C ALA A 91 -0.75 -0.94 -0.78
N ASP A 92 -1.63 -1.69 -0.16
CA ASP A 92 -2.90 -2.11 -0.77
C ASP A 92 -3.96 -1.00 -0.60
N VAL A 93 -3.90 -0.29 0.53
CA VAL A 93 -4.80 0.82 0.84
C VAL A 93 -4.02 2.03 1.35
N MET A 94 -4.35 3.22 0.87
CA MET A 94 -3.88 4.47 1.43
C MET A 94 -5.05 5.28 2.02
N MET A 95 -4.97 5.57 3.31
CA MET A 95 -5.90 6.45 4.03
C MET A 95 -5.23 7.82 4.20
N SER A 96 -5.50 8.73 3.29
CA SER A 96 -4.92 10.08 3.29
C SER A 96 -5.80 11.08 4.05
N ALA A 97 -5.18 12.00 4.77
CA ALA A 97 -5.87 13.13 5.41
C ALA A 97 -6.12 14.31 4.46
N ASN A 98 -5.70 14.19 3.19
CA ASN A 98 -5.96 15.20 2.15
C ASN A 98 -6.12 14.54 0.78
N THR A 99 -6.81 15.21 -0.13
CA THR A 99 -7.07 14.72 -1.49
C THR A 99 -5.88 14.90 -2.42
N LYS A 100 -5.03 15.91 -2.19
CA LYS A 100 -3.90 16.25 -3.06
C LYS A 100 -2.93 15.08 -3.25
N ASP A 101 -2.60 14.35 -2.18
CA ASP A 101 -1.67 13.23 -2.25
C ASP A 101 -2.28 12.06 -3.04
N ILE A 102 -3.58 11.83 -2.91
CA ILE A 102 -4.29 10.82 -3.71
C ILE A 102 -4.31 11.21 -5.20
N ASP A 103 -4.58 12.48 -5.51
CA ASP A 103 -4.57 12.97 -6.90
C ASP A 103 -3.19 12.82 -7.56
N LEU A 104 -2.12 13.01 -6.79
CA LEU A 104 -0.74 12.80 -7.28
C LEU A 104 -0.46 11.32 -7.55
N LEU A 105 -0.92 10.40 -6.70
CA LEU A 105 -0.82 8.96 -6.93
C LEU A 105 -1.61 8.52 -8.17
N LYS A 106 -2.83 9.04 -8.37
CA LYS A 106 -3.64 8.80 -9.57
C LYS A 106 -2.91 9.22 -10.85
N LYS A 107 -2.32 10.41 -10.86
CA LYS A 107 -1.54 10.92 -12.00
C LYS A 107 -0.35 10.03 -12.37
N LYS A 108 0.15 9.25 -11.41
CA LYS A 108 1.26 8.29 -11.59
C LYS A 108 0.78 6.85 -11.76
N ASN A 109 -0.52 6.62 -11.94
CA ASN A 109 -1.12 5.28 -12.04
C ASN A 109 -0.79 4.38 -10.83
N LYS A 110 -0.69 4.99 -9.62
CA LYS A 110 -0.41 4.30 -8.36
C LYS A 110 -1.64 4.21 -7.44
N ALA A 111 -2.76 4.80 -7.83
CA ALA A 111 -4.05 4.65 -7.17
C ALA A 111 -5.14 4.53 -8.23
N HIS A 112 -6.03 3.55 -8.06
CA HIS A 112 -7.14 3.25 -8.96
C HIS A 112 -8.46 3.73 -8.37
N ASP A 113 -9.03 2.99 -7.44
CA ASP A 113 -10.29 3.34 -6.80
C ASP A 113 -10.06 4.31 -5.64
N THR A 114 -10.80 5.40 -5.61
CA THR A 114 -10.63 6.43 -4.59
C THR A 114 -11.98 6.93 -4.10
N TYR A 115 -12.11 7.07 -2.76
CA TYR A 115 -13.34 7.46 -2.10
C TYR A 115 -13.08 8.56 -1.07
N ASN A 116 -13.97 9.54 -1.00
CA ASN A 116 -13.98 10.50 0.09
C ASN A 116 -14.80 9.91 1.24
N TYR A 117 -14.12 9.34 2.22
CA TYR A 117 -14.76 8.64 3.36
C TYR A 117 -15.10 9.57 4.53
N ALA A 118 -14.53 10.79 4.58
CA ALA A 118 -14.79 11.79 5.63
C ALA A 118 -14.59 13.21 5.11
N LYS A 119 -15.20 14.17 5.76
CA LYS A 119 -14.97 15.61 5.56
C LYS A 119 -14.54 16.23 6.87
N ASN A 120 -13.57 17.14 6.81
CA ASN A 120 -13.16 17.94 7.94
C ASN A 120 -13.79 19.35 7.86
N GLN A 121 -14.08 19.93 9.02
CA GLN A 121 -14.56 21.30 9.15
C GLN A 121 -13.68 22.04 10.14
N LEU A 122 -13.17 23.19 9.73
CA LEU A 122 -12.47 24.08 10.64
C LEU A 122 -13.47 24.86 11.46
N VAL A 123 -13.24 24.91 12.77
CA VAL A 123 -14.03 25.70 13.72
C VAL A 123 -13.13 26.62 14.51
N LEU A 124 -13.62 27.80 14.84
CA LEU A 124 -12.96 28.72 15.75
C LEU A 124 -13.46 28.43 17.16
N ILE A 125 -12.52 28.15 18.07
CA ILE A 125 -12.82 27.98 19.48
C ILE A 125 -12.20 29.14 20.23
N GLY A 126 -13.00 29.85 21.02
CA GLY A 126 -12.57 30.99 21.84
C GLY A 126 -13.03 30.90 23.28
N ASP A 127 -12.58 31.83 24.12
CA ASP A 127 -13.05 31.97 25.49
C ASP A 127 -14.54 32.34 25.47
N LYS A 128 -15.37 31.59 26.25
CA LYS A 128 -16.81 31.84 26.36
C LYS A 128 -17.19 33.22 26.89
N ASN A 129 -16.26 33.88 27.59
CA ASN A 129 -16.46 35.22 28.15
C ASN A 129 -16.04 36.33 27.17
N LYS A 130 -15.53 36.01 25.99
CA LYS A 130 -15.14 36.95 24.93
C LYS A 130 -16.04 36.75 23.72
N SER A 131 -16.49 37.84 23.13
CA SER A 131 -17.31 37.78 21.92
C SER A 131 -16.41 37.86 20.69
N TYR A 132 -16.28 36.74 19.97
CA TYR A 132 -15.59 36.67 18.68
C TYR A 132 -16.64 36.45 17.59
N THR A 133 -16.73 37.36 16.67
CA THR A 133 -17.66 37.26 15.53
C THR A 133 -16.95 36.85 14.25
N SER A 134 -15.64 37.05 14.19
CA SER A 134 -14.82 36.72 13.04
C SER A 134 -13.35 36.40 13.44
N VAL A 135 -12.60 35.82 12.51
CA VAL A 135 -11.15 35.59 12.68
C VAL A 135 -10.38 36.91 12.86
N LYS A 136 -10.91 38.02 12.36
CA LYS A 136 -10.28 39.35 12.48
C LYS A 136 -10.25 39.84 13.94
N ASP A 137 -11.19 39.39 14.76
CA ASP A 137 -11.29 39.79 16.15
C ASP A 137 -10.17 39.20 17.02
N LEU A 138 -9.42 38.19 16.50
CA LEU A 138 -8.29 37.56 17.16
C LEU A 138 -7.03 38.44 17.19
N ASN A 139 -6.95 39.45 16.36
CA ASN A 139 -5.82 40.39 16.28
C ASN A 139 -5.99 41.63 17.20
N GLN A 140 -7.02 41.68 18.02
CA GLN A 140 -7.33 42.81 18.89
C GLN A 140 -6.86 42.57 20.34
N ASN A 141 -5.59 42.22 20.53
CA ASN A 141 -4.94 42.21 21.85
C ASN A 141 -3.79 43.18 21.87
#